data_c5cc3934a7260dd89c667baaad087abc
#
_entry.id   c5cc3934a7260dd89c667baaad087abc
#
_cell.length_a   1.000
_cell.length_b   1.000
_cell.length_c   1.000
_cell.angle_alpha   90.00
_cell.angle_beta   90.00
_cell.angle_gamma   90.00
#
_symmetry.space_group_name_H-M   'P 1'
#
loop_
_entity.id
_entity.type
_entity.pdbx_description
1 polymer ?
#
loop_
_entity_poly.entity_id
_entity_poly.type
_entity_poly.pdbx_seq_one_letter_code
_entity_poly.pdbx_strand_id
1 'polypeptide(L)'
;EDLIKGMIVQSGNDATVALAEAVGGTHEQFVKLMNDQAQALGMKSTTYRNSEGLTEPGHVTTARDLGILATRLLQDFPEDVRFYAIRKYHYPGTPVSNENNRNLLLYRDPSVDGLKTGYTEAAGYCMIVTAKRDFPNLVQAGAAPGSAAATGARRLVSVVLGAASEEARANESQKLINWGYTAFEAVKLFDANQPVVSPAVWKGAASTLRLGR
;
A
#
# COMPACT_ATOMS: atom_id res chain seq x y z
N GLU A 1 12.70 -5.55 -15.40
CA GLU A 1 12.87 -5.61 -13.94
C GLU A 1 13.75 -4.45 -13.44
N ASP A 2 14.86 -4.12 -14.12
CA ASP A 2 15.76 -3.05 -13.68
C ASP A 2 15.09 -1.66 -13.70
N LEU A 3 14.25 -1.37 -14.69
CA LEU A 3 13.45 -0.13 -14.71
C LEU A 3 12.50 -0.05 -13.49
N ILE A 4 11.88 -1.16 -13.08
CA ILE A 4 11.01 -1.22 -11.89
C ILE A 4 11.83 -0.91 -10.64
N LYS A 5 13.01 -1.52 -10.48
CA LYS A 5 13.90 -1.22 -9.34
C LYS A 5 14.40 0.22 -9.38
N GLY A 6 14.77 0.74 -10.55
CA GLY A 6 15.15 2.14 -10.74
C GLY A 6 14.03 3.11 -10.32
N MET A 7 12.81 2.85 -10.76
CA MET A 7 11.62 3.64 -10.38
C MET A 7 11.33 3.57 -8.88
N ILE A 8 11.36 2.39 -8.28
CA ILE A 8 10.94 2.18 -6.88
C ILE A 8 12.03 2.60 -5.91
N VAL A 9 13.26 2.08 -6.06
CA VAL A 9 14.35 2.25 -5.09
C VAL A 9 15.04 3.60 -5.25
N GLN A 10 15.44 3.91 -6.49
CA GLN A 10 16.17 5.14 -6.82
C GLN A 10 15.23 6.33 -7.07
N SER A 11 13.92 6.08 -7.23
CA SER A 11 12.94 7.10 -7.62
C SER A 11 13.32 7.79 -8.95
N GLY A 12 13.81 6.98 -9.93
CA GLY A 12 14.25 7.45 -11.24
C GLY A 12 13.08 7.91 -12.10
N ASN A 13 13.04 9.20 -12.45
CA ASN A 13 12.00 9.76 -13.31
C ASN A 13 12.11 9.21 -14.72
N ASP A 14 13.33 9.07 -15.22
CA ASP A 14 13.65 8.47 -16.52
C ASP A 14 13.15 7.02 -16.63
N ALA A 15 13.40 6.19 -15.60
CA ALA A 15 12.90 4.83 -15.54
C ALA A 15 11.35 4.79 -15.51
N THR A 16 10.73 5.75 -14.81
CA THR A 16 9.27 5.87 -14.74
C THR A 16 8.68 6.24 -16.10
N VAL A 17 9.23 7.23 -16.78
CA VAL A 17 8.79 7.64 -18.13
C VAL A 17 8.97 6.49 -19.13
N ALA A 18 10.12 5.81 -19.12
CA ALA A 18 10.37 4.67 -20.00
C ALA A 18 9.34 3.53 -19.79
N LEU A 19 8.96 3.24 -18.53
CA LEU A 19 7.91 2.28 -18.23
C LEU A 19 6.53 2.77 -18.69
N ALA A 20 6.25 4.05 -18.50
CA ALA A 20 4.99 4.66 -18.92
C ALA A 20 4.79 4.56 -20.43
N GLU A 21 5.83 4.90 -21.21
CA GLU A 21 5.81 4.77 -22.67
C GLU A 21 5.72 3.33 -23.14
N ALA A 22 6.44 2.41 -22.50
CA ALA A 22 6.38 0.99 -22.82
C ALA A 22 4.99 0.38 -22.62
N VAL A 23 4.23 0.86 -21.64
CA VAL A 23 2.87 0.37 -21.34
C VAL A 23 1.80 1.14 -22.09
N GLY A 24 1.91 2.45 -22.13
CA GLY A 24 0.90 3.34 -22.73
C GLY A 24 1.08 3.62 -24.21
N GLY A 25 2.25 3.31 -24.77
CA GLY A 25 2.63 3.72 -26.13
C GLY A 25 3.18 5.16 -26.17
N THR A 26 2.53 6.10 -25.48
CA THR A 26 3.05 7.45 -25.22
C THR A 26 2.85 7.81 -23.75
N HIS A 27 3.62 8.80 -23.29
CA HIS A 27 3.50 9.31 -21.91
C HIS A 27 2.09 9.85 -21.63
N GLU A 28 1.49 10.57 -22.57
CA GLU A 28 0.14 11.13 -22.43
C GLU A 28 -0.92 10.03 -22.33
N GLN A 29 -0.81 8.99 -23.15
CA GLN A 29 -1.72 7.85 -23.07
C GLN A 29 -1.60 7.12 -21.75
N PHE A 30 -0.38 6.97 -21.23
CA PHE A 30 -0.19 6.36 -19.92
C PHE A 30 -0.80 7.21 -18.80
N VAL A 31 -0.63 8.54 -18.84
CA VAL A 31 -1.27 9.45 -17.87
C VAL A 31 -2.80 9.33 -17.94
N LYS A 32 -3.35 9.16 -19.15
CA LYS A 32 -4.78 8.87 -19.28
C LYS A 32 -5.16 7.55 -18.59
N LEU A 33 -4.40 6.47 -18.79
CA LEU A 33 -4.62 5.19 -18.11
C LEU A 33 -4.53 5.33 -16.59
N MET A 34 -3.58 6.13 -16.07
CA MET A 34 -3.49 6.41 -14.63
C MET A 34 -4.76 7.07 -14.09
N ASN A 35 -5.32 8.05 -14.81
CA ASN A 35 -6.56 8.72 -14.42
C ASN A 35 -7.78 7.80 -14.53
N ASP A 36 -7.88 7.01 -15.59
CA ASP A 36 -8.95 6.02 -15.77
C ASP A 36 -8.92 5.00 -14.62
N GLN A 37 -7.73 4.53 -14.24
CA GLN A 37 -7.55 3.62 -13.11
C GLN A 37 -7.88 4.28 -11.77
N ALA A 38 -7.46 5.53 -11.55
CA ALA A 38 -7.82 6.27 -10.34
C ALA A 38 -9.35 6.38 -10.18
N GLN A 39 -10.05 6.69 -11.26
CA GLN A 39 -11.51 6.74 -11.29
C GLN A 39 -12.14 5.37 -10.99
N ALA A 40 -11.64 4.30 -11.61
CA ALA A 40 -12.12 2.93 -11.39
C ALA A 40 -11.91 2.46 -9.95
N LEU A 41 -10.84 2.91 -9.29
CA LEU A 41 -10.56 2.64 -7.88
C LEU A 41 -11.36 3.52 -6.91
N GLY A 42 -12.09 4.53 -7.40
CA GLY A 42 -12.86 5.46 -6.57
C GLY A 42 -12.00 6.55 -5.90
N MET A 43 -10.85 6.89 -6.47
CA MET A 43 -9.96 7.98 -6.03
C MET A 43 -10.51 9.32 -6.53
N LYS A 44 -11.54 9.83 -5.85
CA LYS A 44 -12.38 10.95 -6.33
C LYS A 44 -11.69 12.33 -6.29
N SER A 45 -10.59 12.44 -5.59
CA SER A 45 -9.84 13.69 -5.40
C SER A 45 -8.43 13.61 -5.98
N THR A 46 -8.23 12.72 -6.95
CA THR A 46 -6.93 12.50 -7.59
C THR A 46 -7.01 12.81 -9.08
N THR A 47 -6.04 13.58 -9.55
CA THR A 47 -5.80 13.83 -10.98
C THR A 47 -4.30 13.77 -11.22
N TYR A 48 -3.88 12.93 -12.14
CA TYR A 48 -2.51 12.81 -12.59
C TYR A 48 -2.28 13.65 -13.86
N ARG A 49 -1.10 14.30 -13.96
CA ARG A 49 -0.67 15.07 -15.12
C ARG A 49 0.60 14.50 -15.76
N ASN A 50 1.39 13.79 -14.98
CA ASN A 50 2.57 13.07 -15.43
C ASN A 50 2.70 11.76 -14.65
N SER A 51 3.58 10.87 -15.09
CA SER A 51 3.78 9.55 -14.49
C SER A 51 4.76 9.54 -13.32
N GLU A 52 5.66 10.50 -13.28
CA GLU A 52 6.78 10.56 -12.34
C GLU A 52 6.49 11.36 -11.06
N GLY A 53 5.37 12.10 -11.02
CA GLY A 53 4.95 12.85 -9.85
C GLY A 53 5.60 14.22 -9.70
N LEU A 54 6.10 14.80 -10.78
CA LEU A 54 6.61 16.16 -10.77
C LEU A 54 5.48 17.18 -10.61
N THR A 55 5.83 18.34 -10.01
CA THR A 55 4.85 19.39 -9.77
C THR A 55 4.32 19.95 -11.09
N GLU A 56 3.01 19.87 -11.27
CA GLU A 56 2.31 20.40 -12.44
C GLU A 56 0.93 20.93 -12.00
N PRO A 57 0.43 22.03 -12.59
CA PRO A 57 -0.91 22.54 -12.26
C PRO A 57 -1.99 21.48 -12.44
N GLY A 58 -2.75 21.21 -11.38
CA GLY A 58 -3.80 20.20 -11.38
C GLY A 58 -3.31 18.76 -11.17
N HIS A 59 -2.03 18.51 -10.89
CA HIS A 59 -1.53 17.22 -10.41
C HIS A 59 -1.76 17.15 -8.89
N VAL A 60 -2.85 16.51 -8.50
CA VAL A 60 -3.31 16.52 -7.10
C VAL A 60 -3.79 15.14 -6.64
N THR A 61 -3.67 14.89 -5.35
CA THR A 61 -4.19 13.69 -4.70
C THR A 61 -4.50 13.98 -3.23
N THR A 62 -4.98 12.97 -2.51
CA THR A 62 -5.21 13.01 -1.07
C THR A 62 -4.63 11.79 -0.38
N ALA A 63 -4.38 11.88 0.93
CA ALA A 63 -3.94 10.73 1.73
C ALA A 63 -4.96 9.57 1.67
N ARG A 64 -6.26 9.87 1.60
CA ARG A 64 -7.32 8.87 1.45
C ARG A 64 -7.19 8.12 0.12
N ASP A 65 -7.07 8.84 -0.98
CA ASP A 65 -6.99 8.24 -2.32
C ASP A 65 -5.74 7.39 -2.48
N LEU A 66 -4.59 7.88 -1.97
CA LEU A 66 -3.35 7.09 -1.94
C LEU A 66 -3.45 5.86 -1.03
N GLY A 67 -4.21 5.93 0.05
CA GLY A 67 -4.54 4.77 0.88
C GLY A 67 -5.35 3.72 0.13
N ILE A 68 -6.32 4.15 -0.70
CA ILE A 68 -7.08 3.26 -1.59
C ILE A 68 -6.14 2.60 -2.60
N LEU A 69 -5.31 3.38 -3.29
CA LEU A 69 -4.35 2.88 -4.27
C LEU A 69 -3.39 1.84 -3.65
N ALA A 70 -2.78 2.18 -2.50
CA ALA A 70 -1.85 1.30 -1.81
C ALA A 70 -2.53 -0.01 -1.37
N THR A 71 -3.75 0.06 -0.85
CA THR A 71 -4.51 -1.12 -0.44
C THR A 71 -4.78 -2.05 -1.63
N ARG A 72 -5.20 -1.49 -2.76
CA ARG A 72 -5.45 -2.27 -3.98
C ARG A 72 -4.16 -2.86 -4.54
N LEU A 73 -3.06 -2.10 -4.58
CA LEU A 73 -1.75 -2.61 -4.99
C LEU A 73 -1.35 -3.85 -4.17
N LEU A 74 -1.50 -3.78 -2.85
CA LEU A 74 -1.14 -4.86 -1.94
C LEU A 74 -2.06 -6.08 -2.04
N GLN A 75 -3.32 -5.87 -2.44
CA GLN A 75 -4.31 -6.94 -2.61
C GLN A 75 -4.21 -7.61 -3.98
N ASP A 76 -4.04 -6.80 -5.03
CA ASP A 76 -4.07 -7.28 -6.42
C ASP A 76 -2.70 -7.82 -6.88
N PHE A 77 -1.59 -7.31 -6.29
CA PHE A 77 -0.20 -7.65 -6.66
C PHE A 77 0.67 -7.94 -5.43
N PRO A 78 0.29 -8.89 -4.57
CA PRO A 78 1.01 -9.17 -3.32
C PRO A 78 2.45 -9.63 -3.53
N GLU A 79 2.74 -10.29 -4.65
CA GLU A 79 4.08 -10.75 -5.03
C GLU A 79 5.03 -9.62 -5.39
N ASP A 80 4.52 -8.46 -5.82
CA ASP A 80 5.35 -7.32 -6.22
C ASP A 80 5.78 -6.44 -5.05
N VAL A 81 5.26 -6.69 -3.85
CA VAL A 81 5.69 -6.02 -2.61
C VAL A 81 7.20 -6.19 -2.38
N ARG A 82 7.78 -7.30 -2.84
CA ARG A 82 9.22 -7.56 -2.79
C ARG A 82 10.08 -6.45 -3.39
N PHE A 83 9.61 -5.75 -4.43
CA PHE A 83 10.36 -4.66 -5.06
C PHE A 83 10.43 -3.43 -4.15
N TYR A 84 9.38 -3.18 -3.37
CA TYR A 84 9.32 -2.06 -2.43
C TYR A 84 10.14 -2.30 -1.15
N ALA A 85 10.41 -3.57 -0.83
CA ALA A 85 11.25 -3.96 0.30
C ALA A 85 12.75 -3.87 0.02
N ILE A 86 13.17 -3.62 -1.21
CA ILE A 86 14.56 -3.51 -1.60
C ILE A 86 15.17 -2.27 -0.95
N ARG A 87 16.18 -2.48 -0.11
CA ARG A 87 16.87 -1.40 0.62
C ARG A 87 17.94 -0.71 -0.22
N LYS A 88 18.59 -1.45 -1.09
CA LYS A 88 19.68 -0.93 -1.92
C LYS A 88 19.64 -1.54 -3.31
N TYR A 89 19.81 -0.71 -4.33
CA TYR A 89 19.91 -1.12 -5.72
C TYR A 89 20.97 -0.31 -6.45
N HIS A 90 21.96 -1.00 -7.00
CA HIS A 90 23.00 -0.41 -7.82
C HIS A 90 22.64 -0.58 -9.30
N TYR A 91 22.64 0.50 -10.06
CA TYR A 91 22.56 0.48 -11.51
C TYR A 91 23.77 1.21 -12.09
N PRO A 92 24.51 0.61 -13.05
CA PRO A 92 25.68 1.24 -13.66
C PRO A 92 25.34 2.62 -14.22
N GLY A 93 26.17 3.62 -13.87
CA GLY A 93 25.99 5.01 -14.34
C GLY A 93 25.13 5.88 -13.41
N THR A 94 24.47 5.32 -12.40
CA THR A 94 23.78 6.14 -11.40
C THR A 94 24.69 6.53 -10.23
N PRO A 95 24.53 7.73 -9.63
CA PRO A 95 25.31 8.13 -8.46
C PRO A 95 25.08 7.19 -7.28
N VAL A 96 26.14 6.86 -6.53
CA VAL A 96 26.10 6.00 -5.34
C VAL A 96 25.12 6.52 -4.30
N SER A 97 24.92 7.84 -4.21
CA SER A 97 23.95 8.48 -3.32
C SER A 97 22.50 8.06 -3.60
N ASN A 98 22.19 7.60 -4.81
CA ASN A 98 20.85 7.18 -5.21
C ASN A 98 20.60 5.68 -5.01
N GLU A 99 21.60 4.90 -4.62
CA GLU A 99 21.45 3.45 -4.45
C GLU A 99 20.56 3.05 -3.28
N ASN A 100 20.48 3.89 -2.26
CA ASN A 100 19.70 3.59 -1.07
C ASN A 100 18.23 3.99 -1.24
N ASN A 101 17.34 3.10 -0.83
CA ASN A 101 15.92 3.42 -0.75
C ASN A 101 15.70 4.52 0.29
N ARG A 102 14.96 5.57 -0.09
CA ARG A 102 14.70 6.72 0.77
C ARG A 102 13.62 6.47 1.83
N ASN A 103 13.04 5.27 1.87
CA ASN A 103 12.16 4.85 2.96
C ASN A 103 13.00 4.43 4.17
N LEU A 104 13.22 5.37 5.10
CA LEU A 104 14.03 5.13 6.30
C LEU A 104 13.46 4.03 7.19
N LEU A 105 12.17 3.75 7.13
CA LEU A 105 11.56 2.72 7.97
C LEU A 105 11.94 1.30 7.54
N LEU A 106 12.34 1.08 6.29
CA LEU A 106 12.92 -0.21 5.86
C LEU A 106 14.18 -0.60 6.66
N TYR A 107 14.89 0.39 7.20
CA TYR A 107 16.12 0.17 7.98
C TYR A 107 15.87 0.13 9.48
N ARG A 108 14.75 0.71 9.97
CA ARG A 108 14.43 0.91 11.39
C ARG A 108 13.45 -0.12 11.93
N ASP A 109 12.53 -0.60 11.10
CA ASP A 109 11.44 -1.47 11.51
C ASP A 109 11.39 -2.71 10.60
N PRO A 110 11.74 -3.90 11.10
CA PRO A 110 11.77 -5.13 10.30
C PRO A 110 10.39 -5.57 9.81
N SER A 111 9.31 -5.04 10.37
CA SER A 111 7.96 -5.31 9.90
C SER A 111 7.55 -4.49 8.67
N VAL A 112 8.33 -3.45 8.34
CA VAL A 112 8.07 -2.59 7.18
C VAL A 112 8.67 -3.21 5.92
N ASP A 113 7.83 -3.35 4.88
CA ASP A 113 8.19 -3.94 3.60
C ASP A 113 7.80 -3.07 2.38
N GLY A 114 7.54 -1.79 2.60
CA GLY A 114 7.22 -0.82 1.55
C GLY A 114 6.63 0.47 2.10
N LEU A 115 6.10 1.38 1.28
CA LEU A 115 5.99 1.33 -0.17
C LEU A 115 6.91 2.39 -0.81
N LYS A 116 6.39 3.63 -0.98
CA LYS A 116 7.05 4.64 -1.81
C LYS A 116 7.15 5.99 -1.10
N THR A 117 8.28 6.66 -1.33
CA THR A 117 8.52 8.04 -0.92
C THR A 117 8.37 9.00 -2.10
N GLY A 118 8.01 10.24 -1.82
CA GLY A 118 7.99 11.33 -2.80
C GLY A 118 8.46 12.63 -2.17
N TYR A 119 8.96 13.53 -3.00
CA TYR A 119 9.30 14.91 -2.61
C TYR A 119 9.24 15.83 -3.82
N THR A 120 8.57 16.95 -3.65
CA THR A 120 8.75 18.16 -4.46
C THR A 120 8.64 19.34 -3.51
N GLU A 121 9.14 20.52 -3.91
CA GLU A 121 9.03 21.73 -3.07
C GLU A 121 7.56 22.05 -2.74
N ALA A 122 6.66 21.84 -3.70
CA ALA A 122 5.23 22.14 -3.52
C ALA A 122 4.52 21.10 -2.63
N ALA A 123 4.88 19.82 -2.72
CA ALA A 123 4.22 18.76 -1.97
C ALA A 123 4.84 18.48 -0.60
N GLY A 124 6.08 18.93 -0.36
CA GLY A 124 6.86 18.53 0.81
C GLY A 124 7.27 17.05 0.78
N TYR A 125 7.69 16.53 1.90
CA TYR A 125 8.11 15.14 2.04
C TYR A 125 6.91 14.23 2.25
N CYS A 126 6.70 13.29 1.32
CA CYS A 126 5.56 12.38 1.30
C CYS A 126 6.03 10.93 1.43
N MET A 127 5.21 10.08 2.06
CA MET A 127 5.51 8.65 2.19
C MET A 127 4.24 7.82 2.36
N ILE A 128 4.19 6.70 1.67
CA ILE A 128 3.28 5.60 1.95
C ILE A 128 4.11 4.47 2.53
N VAL A 129 3.68 3.95 3.69
CA VAL A 129 4.34 2.82 4.37
C VAL A 129 3.37 1.67 4.51
N THR A 130 3.87 0.46 4.33
CA THR A 130 3.16 -0.75 4.73
C THR A 130 4.03 -1.56 5.69
N ALA A 131 3.38 -2.13 6.69
CA ALA A 131 3.99 -3.01 7.68
C ALA A 131 3.12 -4.23 7.92
N LYS A 132 3.75 -5.38 8.17
CA LYS A 132 3.07 -6.62 8.51
C LYS A 132 3.60 -7.14 9.84
N ARG A 133 2.71 -7.21 10.84
CA ARG A 133 3.03 -7.72 12.20
C ARG A 133 2.03 -8.79 12.59
N ASP A 134 2.48 -9.72 13.40
CA ASP A 134 1.58 -10.66 14.05
C ASP A 134 0.79 -9.95 15.14
N PHE A 135 -0.51 -10.27 15.21
CA PHE A 135 -1.35 -9.85 16.32
C PHE A 135 -1.32 -10.97 17.36
N PRO A 136 -0.67 -10.76 18.52
CA PRO A 136 -0.55 -11.78 19.55
C PRO A 136 -1.90 -12.10 20.21
N ASN A 137 -2.89 -11.22 20.07
CA ASN A 137 -4.19 -11.34 20.73
C ASN A 137 -5.32 -11.25 19.70
N LEU A 138 -5.40 -12.21 18.75
CA LEU A 138 -6.58 -12.35 17.92
C LEU A 138 -7.71 -12.92 18.78
N VAL A 139 -8.58 -12.07 19.28
CA VAL A 139 -9.76 -12.50 20.05
C VAL A 139 -10.78 -13.13 19.11
N GLN A 140 -11.18 -14.37 19.38
CA GLN A 140 -12.29 -14.99 18.66
C GLN A 140 -13.62 -14.49 19.25
N ALA A 141 -14.51 -14.00 18.41
CA ALA A 141 -15.82 -13.55 18.87
C ALA A 141 -16.55 -14.69 19.59
N GLY A 142 -17.00 -14.46 20.82
CA GLY A 142 -17.68 -15.47 21.65
C GLY A 142 -16.73 -16.44 22.37
N ALA A 143 -15.42 -16.26 22.29
CA ALA A 143 -14.47 -17.09 23.03
C ALA A 143 -14.57 -16.82 24.54
N ALA A 144 -14.47 -17.87 25.33
CA ALA A 144 -14.43 -17.75 26.78
C ALA A 144 -13.17 -16.99 27.23
N PRO A 145 -13.23 -16.22 28.35
CA PRO A 145 -12.05 -15.57 28.90
C PRO A 145 -10.94 -16.62 29.18
N GLY A 146 -9.75 -16.39 28.64
CA GLY A 146 -8.61 -17.31 28.80
C GLY A 146 -8.48 -18.38 27.70
N SER A 147 -9.34 -18.40 26.66
CA SER A 147 -9.10 -19.27 25.50
C SER A 147 -7.81 -18.84 24.75
N ALA A 148 -7.09 -19.83 24.19
CA ALA A 148 -5.87 -19.58 23.44
C ALA A 148 -6.12 -18.58 22.32
N ALA A 149 -5.36 -17.49 22.33
CA ALA A 149 -5.43 -16.48 21.28
C ALA A 149 -4.96 -17.08 19.95
N ALA A 150 -5.77 -16.96 18.90
CA ALA A 150 -5.29 -17.28 17.56
C ALA A 150 -4.26 -16.21 17.13
N THR A 151 -3.14 -16.63 16.59
CA THR A 151 -2.16 -15.72 15.97
C THR A 151 -2.56 -15.43 14.54
N GLY A 152 -2.51 -14.18 14.14
CA GLY A 152 -2.77 -13.78 12.76
C GLY A 152 -1.93 -12.57 12.37
N ALA A 153 -1.33 -12.61 11.20
CA ALA A 153 -0.61 -11.46 10.66
C ALA A 153 -1.61 -10.40 10.16
N ARG A 154 -1.38 -9.15 10.54
CA ARG A 154 -2.14 -8.01 10.03
C ARG A 154 -1.22 -7.04 9.30
N ARG A 155 -1.65 -6.60 8.13
CA ARG A 155 -0.98 -5.56 7.37
C ARG A 155 -1.68 -4.23 7.60
N LEU A 156 -0.89 -3.19 7.87
CA LEU A 156 -1.35 -1.80 7.95
C LEU A 156 -0.67 -0.98 6.86
N VAL A 157 -1.37 0.09 6.46
CA VAL A 157 -0.86 1.11 5.55
C VAL A 157 -1.00 2.46 6.23
N SER A 158 0.04 3.28 6.17
CA SER A 158 -0.02 4.70 6.54
C SER A 158 0.34 5.58 5.36
N VAL A 159 -0.28 6.74 5.28
CA VAL A 159 0.00 7.76 4.25
C VAL A 159 0.27 9.07 4.96
N VAL A 160 1.46 9.63 4.73
CA VAL A 160 1.88 10.94 5.24
C VAL A 160 2.25 11.81 4.05
N LEU A 161 1.64 12.99 3.96
CA LEU A 161 1.87 13.99 2.93
C LEU A 161 2.31 15.31 3.57
N GLY A 162 3.19 16.05 2.89
CA GLY A 162 3.56 17.40 3.28
C GLY A 162 4.41 17.51 4.54
N ALA A 163 5.19 16.51 4.91
CA ALA A 163 6.08 16.59 6.04
C ALA A 163 7.26 17.55 5.75
N ALA A 164 7.84 18.13 6.82
CA ALA A 164 8.89 19.14 6.70
C ALA A 164 10.28 18.56 6.33
N SER A 165 10.50 17.25 6.54
CA SER A 165 11.77 16.59 6.25
C SER A 165 11.62 15.10 6.01
N GLU A 166 12.69 14.45 5.53
CA GLU A 166 12.75 12.98 5.42
C GLU A 166 12.56 12.29 6.77
N GLU A 167 13.19 12.84 7.79
CA GLU A 167 13.08 12.34 9.15
C GLU A 167 11.65 12.50 9.70
N ALA A 168 11.03 13.66 9.46
CA ALA A 168 9.67 13.94 9.90
C ALA A 168 8.65 12.98 9.25
N ARG A 169 8.72 12.76 7.92
CA ARG A 169 7.81 11.81 7.25
C ARG A 169 7.97 10.39 7.78
N ALA A 170 9.21 9.96 8.07
CA ALA A 170 9.47 8.64 8.64
C ALA A 170 8.90 8.51 10.06
N ASN A 171 9.14 9.50 10.91
CA ASN A 171 8.67 9.49 12.30
C ASN A 171 7.14 9.54 12.38
N GLU A 172 6.48 10.38 11.59
CA GLU A 172 5.00 10.45 11.57
C GLU A 172 4.39 9.16 11.02
N SER A 173 4.97 8.57 9.98
CA SER A 173 4.53 7.27 9.47
C SER A 173 4.69 6.16 10.51
N GLN A 174 5.80 6.15 11.27
CA GLN A 174 6.03 5.18 12.33
C GLN A 174 5.00 5.33 13.47
N LYS A 175 4.70 6.58 13.87
CA LYS A 175 3.66 6.84 14.88
C LYS A 175 2.30 6.30 14.44
N LEU A 176 1.90 6.53 13.19
CA LEU A 176 0.64 6.04 12.65
C LEU A 176 0.58 4.51 12.60
N ILE A 177 1.65 3.85 12.14
CA ILE A 177 1.75 2.38 12.12
C ILE A 177 1.67 1.83 13.54
N ASN A 178 2.44 2.36 14.48
CA ASN A 178 2.42 1.92 15.87
C ASN A 178 1.05 2.14 16.51
N TRP A 179 0.44 3.32 16.31
CA TRP A 179 -0.91 3.59 16.77
C TRP A 179 -1.92 2.58 16.21
N GLY A 180 -1.87 2.28 14.92
CA GLY A 180 -2.76 1.31 14.29
C GLY A 180 -2.64 -0.11 14.84
N TYR A 181 -1.45 -0.50 15.32
CA TYR A 181 -1.23 -1.80 15.98
C TYR A 181 -1.60 -1.81 17.46
N THR A 182 -1.63 -0.67 18.13
CA THR A 182 -1.89 -0.57 19.58
C THR A 182 -3.31 -0.11 19.92
N ALA A 183 -3.92 0.72 19.06
CA ALA A 183 -5.24 1.30 19.33
C ALA A 183 -6.42 0.42 18.87
N PHE A 184 -6.15 -0.63 18.10
CA PHE A 184 -7.18 -1.52 17.56
C PHE A 184 -6.87 -2.97 17.89
N GLU A 185 -7.89 -3.69 18.31
CA GLU A 185 -7.85 -5.15 18.44
C GLU A 185 -8.30 -5.81 17.14
N ALA A 186 -7.73 -6.97 16.85
CA ALA A 186 -8.23 -7.83 15.79
C ALA A 186 -9.17 -8.87 16.37
N VAL A 187 -10.41 -8.90 15.88
CA VAL A 187 -11.41 -9.86 16.29
C VAL A 187 -11.75 -10.77 15.13
N LYS A 188 -11.55 -12.08 15.29
CA LYS A 188 -11.98 -13.07 14.32
C LYS A 188 -13.46 -13.37 14.54
N LEU A 189 -14.29 -12.99 13.61
CA LEU A 189 -15.74 -13.19 13.70
C LEU A 189 -16.16 -14.62 13.30
N PHE A 190 -15.57 -15.15 12.23
CA PHE A 190 -15.90 -16.46 11.67
C PHE A 190 -14.64 -17.16 11.15
N ASP A 191 -14.63 -18.48 11.17
CA ASP A 191 -13.62 -19.26 10.46
C ASP A 191 -13.92 -19.32 8.97
N ALA A 192 -12.89 -19.60 8.16
CA ALA A 192 -13.08 -19.82 6.74
C ALA A 192 -14.04 -21.00 6.52
N ASN A 193 -14.96 -20.84 5.57
CA ASN A 193 -16.00 -21.82 5.24
C ASN A 193 -17.02 -22.11 6.36
N GLN A 194 -17.04 -21.33 7.44
CA GLN A 194 -18.07 -21.45 8.48
C GLN A 194 -19.36 -20.80 7.96
N PRO A 195 -20.50 -21.53 7.96
CA PRO A 195 -21.78 -20.94 7.61
C PRO A 195 -22.18 -19.85 8.63
N VAL A 196 -22.43 -18.65 8.15
CA VAL A 196 -22.89 -17.53 8.98
C VAL A 196 -24.39 -17.57 9.15
N VAL A 197 -25.09 -18.00 8.08
CA VAL A 197 -26.54 -18.16 8.05
C VAL A 197 -26.90 -19.31 7.10
N SER A 198 -27.96 -20.03 7.45
CA SER A 198 -28.49 -21.13 6.64
C SER A 198 -29.97 -20.90 6.34
N PRO A 199 -30.33 -19.97 5.44
CA PRO A 199 -31.71 -19.69 5.10
C PRO A 199 -32.38 -20.91 4.44
N ALA A 200 -33.68 -21.06 4.70
CA ALA A 200 -34.50 -22.06 4.03
C ALA A 200 -34.65 -21.73 2.55
N VAL A 201 -34.60 -22.72 1.69
CA VAL A 201 -34.79 -22.58 0.24
C VAL A 201 -36.14 -23.20 -0.13
N TRP A 202 -37.05 -22.36 -0.62
CA TRP A 202 -38.35 -22.83 -1.05
C TRP A 202 -38.26 -23.47 -2.44
N LYS A 203 -38.76 -24.70 -2.58
CA LYS A 203 -38.71 -25.49 -3.83
C LYS A 203 -37.30 -25.72 -4.41
N GLY A 204 -36.24 -25.63 -3.60
CA GLY A 204 -34.88 -25.98 -4.01
C GLY A 204 -34.58 -27.46 -3.91
N ALA A 205 -33.52 -27.91 -4.56
CA ALA A 205 -33.01 -29.28 -4.43
C ALA A 205 -32.48 -29.57 -3.01
N ALA A 206 -32.07 -28.53 -2.27
CA ALA A 206 -31.73 -28.59 -0.85
C ALA A 206 -32.70 -27.74 -0.06
N SER A 207 -33.03 -28.16 1.16
CA SER A 207 -33.93 -27.43 2.05
C SER A 207 -33.35 -26.16 2.67
N THR A 208 -32.02 -26.05 2.68
CA THR A 208 -31.27 -24.89 3.20
C THR A 208 -30.06 -24.59 2.32
N LEU A 209 -29.70 -23.30 2.25
CA LEU A 209 -28.48 -22.83 1.60
C LEU A 209 -27.51 -22.32 2.66
N ARG A 210 -26.31 -22.89 2.72
CA ARG A 210 -25.26 -22.41 3.62
C ARG A 210 -24.59 -21.18 3.00
N LEU A 211 -24.74 -20.02 3.64
CA LEU A 211 -24.09 -18.78 3.27
C LEU A 211 -22.99 -18.47 4.27
N GLY A 212 -21.79 -18.34 3.77
CA GLY A 212 -20.59 -18.03 4.53
C GLY A 212 -19.55 -17.38 3.62
N ARG A 213 -18.42 -16.99 4.18
CA ARG A 213 -17.29 -16.38 3.45
C ARG A 213 -16.07 -17.28 3.55
#